data_c6ce0e8103ffb60a503e22bab4909db2
#
_entry.id   c6ce0e8103ffb60a503e22bab4909db2
#
_cell.length_a   1.000
_cell.length_b   1.000
_cell.length_c   1.000
_cell.angle_alpha   90.00
_cell.angle_beta   90.00
_cell.angle_gamma   90.00
#
_symmetry.space_group_name_H-M   'P 1'
#
loop_
_entity.id
_entity.type
_entity.pdbx_description
1 polymer ?
#
loop_
_entity_poly.entity_id
_entity_poly.type
_entity_poly.pdbx_seq_one_letter_code
_entity_poly.pdbx_strand_id
1 'polypeptide(L)'
;MEGYKQEFIRFMVDSDVLKFGDFTLKSGRKSPFFMNAGAYVTGSQLKKLGEYYAKAIHDRYGDDFDVLFGPAYKGIPLAVVTAIAYSELYGKEIRYCSDRKEGKDHGADKGSFLGSSLKDGDRVIM
;
A
#
# COMPACT_ATOMS: atom_id res chain seq x y z
N MET A 1 -10.73 -13.40 14.50
CA MET A 1 -9.82 -12.67 13.56
C MET A 1 -9.28 -13.66 12.54
N GLU A 2 -9.34 -13.30 11.28
CA GLU A 2 -8.85 -14.18 10.22
C GLU A 2 -7.34 -14.41 10.34
N GLY A 3 -6.89 -15.62 9.92
CA GLY A 3 -5.50 -16.04 10.09
C GLY A 3 -4.48 -15.06 9.52
N TYR A 4 -4.73 -14.52 8.32
CA TYR A 4 -3.79 -13.59 7.69
C TYR A 4 -3.68 -12.26 8.46
N LYS A 5 -4.73 -11.84 9.15
CA LYS A 5 -4.70 -10.63 9.97
C LYS A 5 -3.82 -10.81 11.20
N GLN A 6 -3.88 -11.98 11.82
CA GLN A 6 -3.00 -12.32 12.93
C GLN A 6 -1.55 -12.40 12.48
N GLU A 7 -1.31 -13.01 11.32
CA GLU A 7 0.02 -13.07 10.72
C GLU A 7 0.56 -11.68 10.41
N PHE A 8 -0.30 -10.80 9.90
CA PHE A 8 0.09 -9.43 9.59
C PHE A 8 0.49 -8.66 10.84
N ILE A 9 -0.26 -8.80 11.93
CA ILE A 9 0.10 -8.15 13.20
C ILE A 9 1.46 -8.64 13.69
N ARG A 10 1.71 -9.94 13.64
CA ARG A 10 3.01 -10.51 14.01
C ARG A 10 4.11 -9.99 13.10
N PHE A 11 3.84 -9.93 11.82
CA PHE A 11 4.78 -9.39 10.83
C PHE A 11 5.15 -7.93 11.14
N MET A 12 4.17 -7.11 11.52
CA MET A 12 4.43 -5.73 11.90
C MET A 12 5.35 -5.63 13.13
N VAL A 13 5.14 -6.49 14.12
CA VAL A 13 5.98 -6.53 15.31
C VAL A 13 7.39 -6.99 14.95
N ASP A 14 7.52 -8.06 14.19
CA ASP A 14 8.81 -8.63 13.80
C ASP A 14 9.61 -7.69 12.91
N SER A 15 8.93 -6.82 12.17
CA SER A 15 9.57 -5.81 11.30
C SER A 15 9.86 -4.49 12.00
N ASP A 16 9.61 -4.40 13.30
CA ASP A 16 9.76 -3.18 14.09
C ASP A 16 8.85 -2.02 13.62
N VAL A 17 7.79 -2.35 12.91
CA VAL A 17 6.79 -1.37 12.47
C VAL A 17 5.83 -1.05 13.59
N LEU A 18 5.39 -2.07 14.30
CA LEU A 18 4.48 -1.91 15.44
C LEU A 18 5.25 -2.16 16.73
N LYS A 19 5.30 -1.15 17.58
CA LYS A 19 5.97 -1.20 18.88
C LYS A 19 4.98 -0.88 19.98
N PHE A 20 5.10 -1.57 21.09
CA PHE A 20 4.30 -1.31 22.29
C PHE A 20 5.14 -0.64 23.35
N GLY A 21 4.52 0.25 24.11
CA GLY A 21 5.23 1.00 25.14
C GLY A 21 4.46 2.25 25.52
N ASP A 22 5.19 3.24 26.01
CA ASP A 22 4.64 4.52 26.45
C ASP A 22 5.14 5.60 25.50
N PHE A 23 4.31 5.97 24.54
CA PHE A 23 4.67 6.92 23.50
C PHE A 23 3.85 8.19 23.58
N THR A 24 4.46 9.31 23.18
CA THR A 24 3.78 10.58 22.99
C THR A 24 3.79 10.91 21.51
N LEU A 25 2.62 11.04 20.92
CA LEU A 25 2.46 11.34 19.51
C LEU A 25 2.74 12.82 19.21
N LYS A 26 2.90 13.18 17.94
CA LYS A 26 3.11 14.57 17.51
C LYS A 26 1.99 15.49 17.98
N SER A 27 0.78 14.96 18.10
CA SER A 27 -0.38 15.69 18.62
C SER A 27 -0.31 15.97 20.12
N GLY A 28 0.67 15.40 20.84
CA GLY A 28 0.77 15.44 22.30
C GLY A 28 -0.02 14.34 22.98
N ARG A 29 -0.78 13.54 22.24
CA ARG A 29 -1.58 12.44 22.81
C ARG A 29 -0.69 11.27 23.19
N LYS A 30 -1.00 10.67 24.32
CA LYS A 30 -0.32 9.45 24.78
C LYS A 30 -0.90 8.23 24.08
N SER A 31 -0.03 7.27 23.74
CA SER A 31 -0.44 6.04 23.06
C SER A 31 0.34 4.85 23.61
N PRO A 32 -0.32 3.70 23.82
CA PRO A 32 0.37 2.47 24.23
C PRO A 32 1.08 1.78 23.08
N PHE A 33 0.98 2.29 21.87
CA PHE A 33 1.66 1.73 20.71
C PHE A 33 2.10 2.83 19.75
N PHE A 34 3.05 2.48 18.90
CA PHE A 34 3.55 3.37 17.84
C PHE A 34 3.76 2.56 16.57
N MET A 35 3.34 3.10 15.43
CA MET A 35 3.52 2.47 14.13
C MET A 35 4.45 3.31 13.27
N ASN A 36 5.47 2.67 12.69
CA ASN A 36 6.41 3.30 11.77
C ASN A 36 6.52 2.46 10.49
N ALA A 37 5.70 2.77 9.51
CA ALA A 37 5.70 2.05 8.23
C ALA A 37 7.01 2.22 7.45
N GLY A 38 7.83 3.20 7.80
CA GLY A 38 9.15 3.38 7.20
C GLY A 38 10.15 2.28 7.54
N ALA A 39 9.82 1.38 8.47
CA ALA A 39 10.67 0.24 8.80
C ALA A 39 10.58 -0.91 7.79
N TYR A 40 9.63 -0.90 6.87
CA TYR A 40 9.57 -1.88 5.79
C TYR A 40 10.56 -1.48 4.69
N VAL A 41 11.76 -2.08 4.70
CA VAL A 41 12.84 -1.63 3.81
C VAL A 41 13.46 -2.75 2.98
N THR A 42 13.28 -4.00 3.35
CA THR A 42 13.87 -5.12 2.60
C THR A 42 12.88 -5.67 1.58
N GLY A 43 13.41 -6.32 0.54
CA GLY A 43 12.57 -6.95 -0.48
C GLY A 43 11.61 -7.98 0.09
N SER A 44 12.05 -8.79 1.04
CA SER A 44 11.18 -9.79 1.66
C SER A 44 10.08 -9.16 2.50
N GLN A 45 10.38 -8.06 3.20
CA GLN A 45 9.35 -7.31 3.94
C GLN A 45 8.33 -6.70 2.98
N LEU A 46 8.80 -6.09 1.90
CA LEU A 46 7.93 -5.44 0.91
C LEU A 46 7.05 -6.46 0.19
N LYS A 47 7.60 -7.63 -0.12
CA LYS A 47 6.81 -8.70 -0.72
C LYS A 47 5.67 -9.15 0.18
N LYS A 48 5.96 -9.41 1.45
CA LYS A 48 4.94 -9.82 2.42
C LYS A 48 3.91 -8.72 2.65
N LEU A 49 4.37 -7.48 2.74
CA LEU A 49 3.47 -6.34 2.90
C LEU A 49 2.45 -6.29 1.75
N GLY A 50 2.93 -6.44 0.51
CA GLY A 50 2.05 -6.47 -0.65
C GLY A 50 1.05 -7.63 -0.60
N GLU A 51 1.50 -8.80 -0.15
CA GLU A 51 0.64 -9.98 -0.02
C GLU A 51 -0.47 -9.77 1.01
N TYR A 52 -0.17 -9.18 2.16
CA TYR A 52 -1.17 -8.91 3.20
C TYR A 52 -2.19 -7.87 2.73
N TYR A 53 -1.73 -6.81 2.07
CA TYR A 53 -2.64 -5.81 1.50
C TYR A 53 -3.51 -6.43 0.39
N ALA A 54 -2.94 -7.27 -0.46
CA ALA A 54 -3.70 -7.95 -1.51
C ALA A 54 -4.79 -8.84 -0.93
N LYS A 55 -4.47 -9.58 0.13
CA LYS A 55 -5.45 -10.45 0.81
C LYS A 55 -6.58 -9.63 1.43
N ALA A 56 -6.26 -8.51 2.06
CA ALA A 56 -7.26 -7.63 2.65
C ALA A 56 -8.19 -7.03 1.59
N ILE A 57 -7.63 -6.61 0.48
CA ILE A 57 -8.40 -6.03 -0.64
C ILE A 57 -9.31 -7.09 -1.24
N HIS A 58 -8.77 -8.28 -1.51
CA HIS A 58 -9.55 -9.39 -2.08
C HIS A 58 -10.69 -9.80 -1.16
N ASP A 59 -10.42 -9.88 0.14
CA ASP A 59 -11.42 -10.23 1.15
C ASP A 59 -12.57 -9.22 1.18
N ARG A 60 -12.26 -7.93 1.00
CA ARG A 60 -13.24 -6.85 1.08
C ARG A 60 -13.97 -6.59 -0.24
N TYR A 61 -13.25 -6.61 -1.35
CA TYR A 61 -13.76 -6.14 -2.65
C TYR A 61 -13.78 -7.22 -3.73
N GLY A 62 -13.21 -8.41 -3.46
CA GLY A 62 -13.04 -9.42 -4.50
C GLY A 62 -12.18 -8.86 -5.62
N ASP A 63 -12.56 -9.15 -6.86
CA ASP A 63 -11.88 -8.63 -8.05
C ASP A 63 -12.60 -7.43 -8.67
N ASP A 64 -13.46 -6.77 -7.89
CA ASP A 64 -14.33 -5.72 -8.41
C ASP A 64 -13.66 -4.35 -8.36
N PHE A 65 -12.48 -4.26 -8.96
CA PHE A 65 -11.75 -3.00 -9.13
C PHE A 65 -10.73 -3.14 -10.25
N ASP A 66 -10.22 -2.02 -10.75
CA ASP A 66 -9.34 -1.98 -11.92
C ASP A 66 -7.96 -1.41 -11.61
N VAL A 67 -7.87 -0.49 -10.66
CA VAL A 67 -6.67 0.29 -10.39
C VAL A 67 -6.44 0.41 -8.89
N LEU A 68 -5.17 0.26 -8.49
CA LEU A 68 -4.71 0.62 -7.17
C LEU A 68 -4.01 1.99 -7.25
N PHE A 69 -4.50 2.95 -6.49
CA PHE A 69 -3.93 4.29 -6.47
C PHE A 69 -3.13 4.49 -5.20
N GLY A 70 -1.86 4.82 -5.36
CA GLY A 70 -0.96 5.12 -4.25
C GLY A 70 -0.57 6.58 -4.24
N PRO A 71 -1.04 7.36 -3.26
CA PRO A 71 -0.66 8.76 -3.16
C PRO A 71 0.83 8.94 -2.92
N ALA A 72 1.42 9.95 -3.60
CA ALA A 72 2.83 10.25 -3.40
C ALA A 72 3.08 10.68 -1.95
N TYR A 73 4.19 10.31 -1.35
CA TYR A 73 5.20 9.45 -1.97
C TYR A 73 5.17 8.03 -1.41
N LYS A 74 4.78 7.85 -0.15
CA LYS A 74 4.82 6.54 0.53
C LYS A 74 3.83 5.54 -0.06
N GLY A 75 2.72 6.03 -0.61
CA GLY A 75 1.73 5.18 -1.25
C GLY A 75 2.20 4.56 -2.56
N ILE A 76 3.20 5.15 -3.22
CA ILE A 76 3.66 4.64 -4.51
C ILE A 76 4.23 3.22 -4.41
N PRO A 77 5.26 2.98 -3.58
CA PRO A 77 5.77 1.60 -3.46
C PRO A 77 4.71 0.64 -2.90
N LEU A 78 3.84 1.11 -2.03
CA LEU A 78 2.79 0.26 -1.48
C LEU A 78 1.82 -0.20 -2.57
N ALA A 79 1.39 0.70 -3.44
CA ALA A 79 0.52 0.34 -4.57
C ALA A 79 1.21 -0.65 -5.51
N VAL A 80 2.49 -0.44 -5.79
CA VAL A 80 3.26 -1.31 -6.68
C VAL A 80 3.39 -2.72 -6.12
N VAL A 81 3.83 -2.86 -4.87
CA VAL A 81 4.01 -4.20 -4.27
C VAL A 81 2.67 -4.92 -4.10
N THR A 82 1.60 -4.18 -3.83
CA THR A 82 0.26 -4.74 -3.72
C THR A 82 -0.26 -5.24 -5.08
N ALA A 83 -0.04 -4.47 -6.14
CA ALA A 83 -0.44 -4.87 -7.49
C ALA A 83 0.28 -6.15 -7.92
N ILE A 84 1.59 -6.25 -7.66
CA ILE A 84 2.37 -7.44 -7.97
C ILE A 84 1.82 -8.65 -7.21
N ALA A 85 1.62 -8.49 -5.90
CA ALA A 85 1.12 -9.58 -5.06
C ALA A 85 -0.29 -10.02 -5.50
N TYR A 86 -1.12 -9.06 -5.88
CA TYR A 86 -2.48 -9.37 -6.31
C TYR A 86 -2.50 -10.22 -7.57
N SER A 87 -1.65 -9.90 -8.55
CA SER A 87 -1.55 -10.70 -9.76
C SER A 87 -1.02 -12.11 -9.48
N GLU A 88 -0.05 -12.24 -8.58
CA GLU A 88 0.50 -13.54 -8.20
C GLU A 88 -0.51 -14.40 -7.43
N LEU A 89 -1.22 -13.81 -6.48
CA LEU A 89 -2.13 -14.55 -5.60
C LEU A 89 -3.46 -14.89 -6.28
N TYR A 90 -3.99 -13.98 -7.08
CA TYR A 90 -5.35 -14.09 -7.60
C TYR A 90 -5.45 -14.11 -9.11
N GLY A 91 -4.32 -13.99 -9.81
CA GLY A 91 -4.28 -14.09 -11.26
C GLY A 91 -4.94 -12.95 -12.01
N LYS A 92 -5.20 -11.83 -11.34
CA LYS A 92 -5.82 -10.67 -11.96
C LYS A 92 -4.80 -9.56 -12.18
N GLU A 93 -4.74 -9.04 -13.39
CA GLU A 93 -3.87 -7.92 -13.73
C GLU A 93 -4.49 -6.62 -13.25
N ILE A 94 -3.87 -6.03 -12.23
CA ILE A 94 -4.30 -4.77 -11.65
C ILE A 94 -3.31 -3.70 -12.08
N ARG A 95 -3.83 -2.59 -12.59
CA ARG A 95 -2.99 -1.43 -12.91
C ARG A 95 -2.71 -0.65 -11.63
N TYR A 96 -1.51 -0.06 -11.53
CA TYR A 96 -1.24 0.89 -10.46
C TYR A 96 -1.21 2.30 -11.05
N CYS A 97 -1.56 3.26 -10.23
CA CYS A 97 -1.48 4.67 -10.58
C CYS A 97 -1.05 5.45 -9.34
N SER A 98 -0.29 6.49 -9.53
CA SER A 98 0.13 7.39 -8.46
C SER A 98 0.07 8.82 -8.96
N ASP A 99 -0.04 9.76 -8.04
CA ASP A 99 0.03 11.16 -8.40
C ASP A 99 1.48 11.66 -8.31
N ARG A 100 1.67 12.86 -8.78
CA ARG A 100 2.87 13.65 -8.55
C ARG A 100 2.50 14.79 -7.63
N LYS A 101 3.37 15.13 -6.69
CA LYS A 101 3.16 16.34 -5.88
C LYS A 101 3.39 17.60 -6.71
N GLU A 102 4.19 17.47 -7.77
CA GLU A 102 4.46 18.56 -8.72
C GLU A 102 4.12 18.10 -10.12
N GLY A 103 3.43 18.92 -10.88
CA GLY A 103 3.12 18.65 -12.27
C GLY A 103 4.39 18.61 -13.12
N LYS A 104 4.40 17.75 -14.13
CA LYS A 104 5.49 17.66 -15.10
C LYS A 104 5.02 18.32 -16.40
N ASP A 105 5.74 19.33 -16.86
CA ASP A 105 5.36 20.12 -18.02
C ASP A 105 6.20 19.82 -19.27
N HIS A 106 7.15 18.88 -19.19
CA HIS A 106 7.99 18.52 -20.32
C HIS A 106 8.24 17.01 -20.35
N GLY A 107 8.67 16.52 -21.49
CA GLY A 107 8.91 15.10 -21.72
C GLY A 107 7.69 14.37 -22.26
N ALA A 108 7.84 13.08 -22.56
CA ALA A 108 6.75 12.25 -23.11
C ALA A 108 5.66 11.97 -22.09
N ASP A 109 5.99 12.04 -20.82
CA ASP A 109 5.14 11.63 -19.71
C ASP A 109 4.69 12.85 -18.91
N LYS A 110 3.95 13.71 -19.58
CA LYS A 110 3.41 14.94 -18.98
C LYS A 110 2.19 14.65 -18.13
N GLY A 111 1.99 15.46 -17.09
CA GLY A 111 0.78 15.45 -16.27
C GLY A 111 1.05 15.14 -14.82
N SER A 112 -0.02 14.77 -14.11
CA SER A 112 -0.03 14.63 -12.66
C SER A 112 0.03 13.17 -12.20
N PHE A 113 0.01 12.21 -13.12
CA PHE A 113 -0.03 10.79 -12.78
C PHE A 113 1.23 10.06 -13.21
N LEU A 114 1.55 9.03 -12.44
CA LEU A 114 2.60 8.04 -12.70
C LEU A 114 1.95 6.68 -12.89
N GLY A 115 2.61 5.82 -13.66
CA GLY A 115 2.09 4.50 -13.96
C GLY A 115 0.96 4.58 -14.96
N SER A 116 -0.13 3.87 -14.71
CA SER A 116 -1.30 3.91 -15.57
C SER A 116 -2.01 5.25 -15.45
N SER A 117 -2.55 5.73 -16.56
CA SER A 117 -3.53 6.81 -16.50
C SER A 117 -4.87 6.25 -16.05
N LEU A 118 -5.72 7.13 -15.53
CA LEU A 118 -7.09 6.78 -15.17
C LEU A 118 -8.00 6.98 -16.39
N LYS A 119 -8.98 6.10 -16.54
CA LYS A 119 -9.97 6.14 -17.62
C LYS A 119 -11.35 6.29 -17.01
N ASP A 120 -12.27 6.83 -17.79
CA ASP A 120 -13.68 6.88 -17.39
C ASP A 120 -14.18 5.47 -17.11
N GLY A 121 -14.85 5.31 -15.98
CA GLY A 121 -15.38 4.03 -15.56
C GLY A 121 -14.42 3.17 -14.76
N ASP A 122 -13.16 3.60 -14.58
CA ASP A 122 -12.22 2.87 -13.73
C ASP A 122 -12.70 2.85 -12.29
N ARG A 123 -12.66 1.67 -11.69
CA ARG A 123 -12.94 1.50 -10.25
C ARG A 123 -11.60 1.47 -9.53
N VAL A 124 -11.42 2.41 -8.63
CA VAL A 124 -10.12 2.69 -8.01
C VAL A 124 -10.18 2.40 -6.51
N ILE A 125 -9.18 1.69 -6.01
CA ILE A 125 -8.92 1.55 -4.59
C ILE A 125 -7.68 2.38 -4.24
N MET A 126 -7.81 3.19 -3.20
CA MET A 126 -6.74 4.05 -2.71
C MET A 126 -6.23 3.53 -1.37
#